data_4bfa8a16cc331f10314a4867109d67c2
#
_entry.id   4bfa8a16cc331f10314a4867109d67c2
#
_cell.length_a   1.000
_cell.length_b   1.000
_cell.length_c   1.000
_cell.angle_alpha   90.00
_cell.angle_beta   90.00
_cell.angle_gamma   90.00
#
_symmetry.space_group_name_H-M   'P 1'
#
loop_
_entity.id
_entity.type
_entity.pdbx_description
1 polymer ?
#
loop_
_entity_poly.entity_id
_entity_poly.type
_entity_poly.pdbx_seq_one_letter_code
_entity_poly.pdbx_strand_id
1 'polypeptide(L)'
;MRRAGRAMPLYAVIQAMYFAVYAVMFAYASAYLLGRGFRSGQIGLLLAAANVLAVIGQQGLATFVRRTGARLCWCMAALFAIVSALSAALLWLPLRGAAFAVVLTAAFAIESALQPAVNSLYRGYEDMGVRMHFSLARGCGSLAYSAVSFGAGQLLRHMSPGLLPVLYFVPS
;
A
#
# COMPACT_ATOMS: atom_id res chain seq x y z
N MET A 1 13.75 -1.21 29.75
CA MET A 1 14.62 -1.91 28.77
C MET A 1 13.92 -2.97 27.92
N ARG A 2 13.00 -3.81 28.41
CA ARG A 2 12.30 -4.85 27.60
C ARG A 2 11.42 -4.32 26.47
N ARG A 3 10.85 -3.10 26.55
CA ARG A 3 10.02 -2.51 25.49
C ARG A 3 10.84 -2.03 24.28
N ALA A 4 12.05 -1.54 24.51
CA ALA A 4 12.95 -1.09 23.44
C ALA A 4 13.41 -2.24 22.51
N GLY A 5 13.66 -3.43 23.07
CA GLY A 5 14.10 -4.59 22.27
C GLY A 5 13.05 -5.17 21.33
N ARG A 6 11.75 -4.86 21.55
CA ARG A 6 10.65 -5.33 20.69
C ARG A 6 10.18 -4.29 19.66
N ALA A 7 10.54 -3.04 19.83
CA ALA A 7 10.09 -1.96 18.95
C ALA A 7 10.68 -2.08 17.54
N MET A 8 11.98 -2.35 17.45
CA MET A 8 12.67 -2.49 16.15
C MET A 8 12.12 -3.65 15.30
N PRO A 9 12.01 -4.90 15.80
CA PRO A 9 11.45 -5.98 14.99
C PRO A 9 9.98 -5.74 14.64
N LEU A 10 9.19 -5.15 15.55
CA LEU A 10 7.80 -4.80 15.25
C LEU A 10 7.70 -3.80 14.10
N TYR A 11 8.51 -2.75 14.11
CA TYR A 11 8.53 -1.77 13.04
C TYR A 11 9.04 -2.37 11.71
N ALA A 12 10.03 -3.27 11.76
CA ALA A 12 10.50 -3.99 10.57
C ALA A 12 9.40 -4.88 9.97
N VAL A 13 8.60 -5.55 10.82
CA VAL A 13 7.44 -6.33 10.37
C VAL A 13 6.37 -5.43 9.73
N ILE A 14 6.06 -4.28 10.34
CA ILE A 14 5.12 -3.30 9.76
C ILE A 14 5.59 -2.86 8.37
N GLN A 15 6.88 -2.53 8.23
CA GLN A 15 7.47 -2.16 6.94
C GLN A 15 7.37 -3.32 5.93
N ALA A 16 7.71 -4.53 6.34
CA ALA A 16 7.66 -5.70 5.48
C ALA A 16 6.23 -5.99 5.00
N MET A 17 5.24 -5.95 5.90
CA MET A 17 3.83 -6.16 5.55
C MET A 17 3.30 -5.09 4.61
N TYR A 18 3.55 -3.81 4.91
CA TYR A 18 3.15 -2.71 4.04
C TYR A 18 3.70 -2.88 2.62
N PHE A 19 5.02 -3.15 2.51
CA PHE A 19 5.65 -3.32 1.20
C PHE A 19 5.28 -4.61 0.49
N ALA A 20 4.86 -5.65 1.20
CA ALA A 20 4.29 -6.86 0.61
C ALA A 20 2.94 -6.56 -0.08
N VAL A 21 2.05 -5.85 0.59
CA VAL A 21 0.76 -5.39 0.02
C VAL A 21 0.99 -4.46 -1.17
N TYR A 22 1.88 -3.48 -1.00
CA TYR A 22 2.25 -2.54 -2.05
C TYR A 22 2.80 -3.24 -3.30
N ALA A 23 3.60 -4.32 -3.12
CA ALA A 23 4.15 -5.09 -4.23
C ALA A 23 3.06 -5.74 -5.08
N VAL A 24 2.07 -6.38 -4.46
CA VAL A 24 0.96 -7.01 -5.19
C VAL A 24 0.21 -5.98 -6.01
N MET A 25 -0.05 -4.82 -5.44
CA MET A 25 -0.82 -3.77 -6.09
C MET A 25 -0.08 -3.12 -7.26
N PHE A 26 1.18 -2.77 -7.07
CA PHE A 26 1.93 -1.95 -8.04
C PHE A 26 2.78 -2.74 -9.03
N ALA A 27 3.37 -3.87 -8.64
CA ALA A 27 4.26 -4.63 -9.53
C ALA A 27 3.50 -5.17 -10.76
N TYR A 28 2.22 -5.50 -10.60
CA TYR A 28 1.41 -6.11 -11.67
C TYR A 28 0.23 -5.25 -12.13
N ALA A 29 0.13 -4.01 -11.66
CA ALA A 29 -0.94 -3.08 -12.02
C ALA A 29 -1.15 -2.96 -13.53
N SER A 30 -0.06 -2.78 -14.28
CA SER A 30 -0.13 -2.64 -15.74
C SER A 30 -0.60 -3.92 -16.42
N ALA A 31 -0.10 -5.09 -16.00
CA ALA A 31 -0.50 -6.38 -16.56
C ALA A 31 -1.99 -6.66 -16.28
N TYR A 32 -2.45 -6.36 -15.08
CA TYR A 32 -3.85 -6.50 -14.70
C TYR A 32 -4.78 -5.61 -15.51
N LEU A 33 -4.42 -4.34 -15.69
CA LEU A 33 -5.20 -3.37 -16.46
C LEU A 33 -5.22 -3.73 -17.95
N LEU A 34 -4.09 -4.21 -18.52
CA LEU A 34 -4.04 -4.72 -19.88
C LEU A 34 -4.98 -5.93 -20.06
N GLY A 35 -4.99 -6.86 -19.11
CA GLY A 35 -5.90 -8.01 -19.09
C GLY A 35 -7.38 -7.61 -18.99
N ARG A 36 -7.69 -6.43 -18.46
CA ARG A 36 -9.02 -5.83 -18.41
C ARG A 36 -9.37 -5.02 -19.66
N GLY A 37 -8.49 -4.98 -20.68
CA GLY A 37 -8.71 -4.28 -21.95
C GLY A 37 -8.38 -2.79 -21.96
N PHE A 38 -7.69 -2.28 -20.94
CA PHE A 38 -7.20 -0.89 -20.94
C PHE A 38 -6.01 -0.75 -21.88
N ARG A 39 -5.93 0.36 -22.59
CA ARG A 39 -4.78 0.70 -23.45
C ARG A 39 -3.64 1.27 -22.61
N SER A 40 -2.39 1.09 -23.06
CA SER A 40 -1.19 1.55 -22.32
C SER A 40 -1.25 3.02 -21.93
N GLY A 41 -1.76 3.90 -22.80
CA GLY A 41 -1.94 5.32 -22.50
C GLY A 41 -2.96 5.58 -21.38
N GLN A 42 -4.06 4.82 -21.32
CA GLN A 42 -5.04 4.90 -20.24
C GLN A 42 -4.45 4.42 -18.92
N ILE A 43 -3.65 3.36 -18.95
CA ILE A 43 -2.95 2.84 -17.77
C ILE A 43 -1.99 3.89 -17.22
N GLY A 44 -1.19 4.50 -18.08
CA GLY A 44 -0.29 5.59 -17.67
C GLY A 44 -1.04 6.76 -17.04
N LEU A 45 -2.17 7.17 -17.63
CA LEU A 45 -2.99 8.23 -17.09
C LEU A 45 -3.59 7.88 -15.71
N LEU A 46 -4.12 6.67 -15.53
CA LEU A 46 -4.68 6.20 -14.27
C LEU A 46 -3.62 6.18 -13.15
N LEU A 47 -2.43 5.64 -13.44
CA LEU A 47 -1.33 5.60 -12.47
C LEU A 47 -0.79 6.99 -12.16
N ALA A 48 -0.70 7.88 -13.15
CA ALA A 48 -0.31 9.27 -12.93
C ALA A 48 -1.34 10.00 -12.06
N ALA A 49 -2.63 9.87 -12.35
CA ALA A 49 -3.70 10.44 -11.54
C ALA A 49 -3.66 9.93 -10.10
N ALA A 50 -3.45 8.61 -9.89
CA ALA A 50 -3.31 8.03 -8.57
C ALA A 50 -2.14 8.64 -7.78
N ASN A 51 -0.99 8.85 -8.41
CA ASN A 51 0.16 9.47 -7.76
C ASN A 51 -0.08 10.94 -7.40
N VAL A 52 -0.73 11.72 -8.27
CA VAL A 52 -1.11 13.11 -7.96
C VAL A 52 -2.06 13.14 -6.77
N LEU A 53 -3.10 12.31 -6.76
CA LEU A 53 -4.03 12.20 -5.65
C LEU A 53 -3.34 11.73 -4.36
N ALA A 54 -2.36 10.83 -4.46
CA ALA A 54 -1.56 10.39 -3.32
C ALA A 54 -0.79 11.55 -2.68
N VAL A 55 -0.16 12.41 -3.47
CA VAL A 55 0.55 13.61 -2.95
C VAL A 55 -0.41 14.53 -2.21
N ILE A 56 -1.60 14.79 -2.76
CA ILE A 56 -2.64 15.59 -2.10
C ILE A 56 -3.09 14.89 -0.80
N GLY A 57 -3.35 13.59 -0.85
CA GLY A 57 -3.77 12.78 0.29
C GLY A 57 -2.73 12.76 1.42
N GLN A 58 -1.44 12.68 1.11
CA GLN A 58 -0.34 12.75 2.08
C GLN A 58 -0.35 14.06 2.85
N GLN A 59 -0.48 15.20 2.14
CA GLN A 59 -0.55 16.52 2.78
C GLN A 59 -1.84 16.69 3.59
N GLY A 60 -2.95 16.18 3.08
CA GLY A 60 -4.24 16.16 3.77
C GLY A 60 -4.16 15.38 5.09
N LEU A 61 -3.63 14.16 5.07
CA LEU A 61 -3.45 13.31 6.25
C LEU A 61 -2.54 13.98 7.28
N ALA A 62 -1.39 14.50 6.86
CA ALA A 62 -0.44 15.17 7.74
C ALA A 62 -1.07 16.42 8.40
N THR A 63 -1.84 17.19 7.63
CA THR A 63 -2.54 18.38 8.12
C THR A 63 -3.67 18.01 9.08
N PHE A 64 -4.45 16.99 8.76
CA PHE A 64 -5.52 16.48 9.61
C PHE A 64 -4.98 16.04 10.96
N VAL A 65 -3.96 15.19 10.99
CA VAL A 65 -3.33 14.70 12.22
C VAL A 65 -2.80 15.87 13.08
N ARG A 66 -2.14 16.85 12.47
CA ARG A 66 -1.63 18.03 13.19
C ARG A 66 -2.75 18.90 13.78
N ARG A 67 -3.84 19.12 13.03
CA ARG A 67 -4.92 20.02 13.46
C ARG A 67 -5.82 19.39 14.50
N THR A 68 -6.08 18.09 14.42
CA THR A 68 -7.02 17.38 15.29
C THR A 68 -6.34 16.72 16.48
N GLY A 69 -5.01 16.55 16.46
CA GLY A 69 -4.29 15.74 17.44
C GLY A 69 -4.62 14.25 17.35
N ALA A 70 -5.25 13.80 16.25
CA ALA A 70 -5.63 12.41 16.06
C ALA A 70 -4.39 11.50 16.07
N ARG A 71 -4.54 10.33 16.66
CA ARG A 71 -3.46 9.33 16.65
C ARG A 71 -3.25 8.82 15.23
N LEU A 72 -2.06 9.01 14.70
CA LEU A 72 -1.68 8.58 13.34
C LEU A 72 -2.04 7.11 13.06
N CYS A 73 -1.82 6.22 14.04
CA CYS A 73 -2.14 4.79 13.88
C CYS A 73 -3.62 4.52 13.59
N TRP A 74 -4.55 5.27 14.21
CA TRP A 74 -5.98 5.12 13.92
C TRP A 74 -6.35 5.63 12.53
N CYS A 75 -5.75 6.75 12.11
CA CYS A 75 -5.94 7.26 10.75
C CYS A 75 -5.42 6.26 9.70
N MET A 76 -4.26 5.66 9.95
CA MET A 76 -3.70 4.63 9.08
C MET A 76 -4.59 3.39 9.03
N ALA A 77 -5.06 2.89 10.19
CA ALA A 77 -5.96 1.74 10.24
C ALA A 77 -7.26 1.98 9.48
N ALA A 78 -7.84 3.18 9.61
CA ALA A 78 -9.03 3.57 8.84
C ALA A 78 -8.76 3.59 7.32
N LEU A 79 -7.63 4.14 6.89
CA LEU A 79 -7.26 4.18 5.47
C LEU A 79 -6.97 2.78 4.93
N PHE A 80 -6.31 1.91 5.68
CA PHE A 80 -6.13 0.50 5.29
C PHE A 80 -7.48 -0.22 5.17
N ALA A 81 -8.41 0.00 6.09
CA ALA A 81 -9.76 -0.56 6.00
C ALA A 81 -10.50 -0.08 4.73
N ILE A 82 -10.33 1.20 4.36
CA ILE A 82 -10.91 1.75 3.12
C ILE A 82 -10.27 1.09 1.89
N VAL A 83 -8.94 0.96 1.84
CA VAL A 83 -8.25 0.27 0.72
C VAL A 83 -8.72 -1.17 0.61
N SER A 84 -8.82 -1.89 1.73
CA SER A 84 -9.33 -3.27 1.75
C SER A 84 -10.77 -3.35 1.23
N ALA A 85 -11.65 -2.42 1.62
CA ALA A 85 -13.02 -2.36 1.13
C ALA A 85 -13.09 -2.06 -0.38
N LEU A 86 -12.26 -1.12 -0.87
CA LEU A 86 -12.15 -0.82 -2.31
C LEU A 86 -11.63 -2.02 -3.10
N SER A 87 -10.65 -2.74 -2.57
CA SER A 87 -10.11 -3.95 -3.18
C SER A 87 -11.14 -5.08 -3.20
N ALA A 88 -11.93 -5.23 -2.12
CA ALA A 88 -13.07 -6.14 -2.08
C ALA A 88 -14.11 -5.77 -3.15
N ALA A 89 -14.41 -4.49 -3.29
CA ALA A 89 -15.34 -4.02 -4.32
C ALA A 89 -14.84 -4.34 -5.74
N LEU A 90 -13.54 -4.20 -6.00
CA LEU A 90 -12.94 -4.56 -7.30
C LEU A 90 -13.02 -6.07 -7.59
N LEU A 91 -13.01 -6.90 -6.55
CA LEU A 91 -13.07 -8.35 -6.68
C LEU A 91 -14.50 -8.87 -6.85
N TRP A 92 -15.43 -8.37 -6.05
CA TRP A 92 -16.76 -8.97 -5.87
C TRP A 92 -17.86 -8.25 -6.67
N LEU A 93 -17.68 -6.97 -7.00
CA LEU A 93 -18.62 -6.26 -7.84
C LEU A 93 -18.22 -6.34 -9.31
N PRO A 94 -19.18 -6.50 -10.23
CA PRO A 94 -18.93 -6.54 -11.66
C PRO A 94 -18.64 -5.14 -12.24
N LEU A 95 -17.71 -4.42 -11.61
CA LEU A 95 -17.31 -3.08 -12.03
C LEU A 95 -16.62 -3.13 -13.40
N ARG A 96 -17.03 -2.23 -14.30
CA ARG A 96 -16.48 -2.12 -15.66
C ARG A 96 -16.23 -0.65 -16.04
N GLY A 97 -15.36 -0.44 -17.01
CA GLY A 97 -15.13 0.89 -17.59
C GLY A 97 -14.69 1.92 -16.56
N ALA A 98 -15.37 3.08 -16.57
CA ALA A 98 -15.01 4.21 -15.73
C ALA A 98 -15.16 3.93 -14.22
N ALA A 99 -16.19 3.21 -13.79
CA ALA A 99 -16.40 2.89 -12.38
C ALA A 99 -15.23 2.04 -11.83
N PHE A 100 -14.79 1.04 -12.58
CA PHE A 100 -13.61 0.24 -12.24
C PHE A 100 -12.35 1.11 -12.14
N ALA A 101 -12.13 1.98 -13.13
CA ALA A 101 -10.97 2.86 -13.16
C ALA A 101 -10.94 3.81 -11.96
N VAL A 102 -12.07 4.40 -11.57
CA VAL A 102 -12.16 5.30 -10.41
C VAL A 102 -11.84 4.57 -9.10
N VAL A 103 -12.45 3.40 -8.87
CA VAL A 103 -12.21 2.62 -7.63
C VAL A 103 -10.76 2.18 -7.54
N LEU A 104 -10.18 1.72 -8.64
CA LEU A 104 -8.78 1.30 -8.68
C LEU A 104 -7.83 2.48 -8.44
N THR A 105 -8.06 3.61 -9.09
CA THR A 105 -7.26 4.83 -8.91
C THR A 105 -7.33 5.33 -7.46
N ALA A 106 -8.52 5.30 -6.85
CA ALA A 106 -8.69 5.67 -5.44
C ALA A 106 -7.90 4.72 -4.51
N ALA A 107 -7.99 3.41 -4.73
CA ALA A 107 -7.23 2.43 -3.96
C ALA A 107 -5.72 2.66 -4.06
N PHE A 108 -5.19 2.86 -5.27
CA PHE A 108 -3.78 3.17 -5.51
C PHE A 108 -3.34 4.49 -4.88
N ALA A 109 -4.18 5.52 -4.96
CA ALA A 109 -3.87 6.81 -4.37
C ALA A 109 -3.77 6.73 -2.84
N ILE A 110 -4.70 6.04 -2.18
CA ILE A 110 -4.70 5.90 -0.72
C ILE A 110 -3.50 5.05 -0.28
N GLU A 111 -3.23 3.94 -0.95
CA GLU A 111 -2.09 3.07 -0.64
C GLU A 111 -0.75 3.83 -0.76
N SER A 112 -0.56 4.58 -1.85
CA SER A 112 0.62 5.42 -2.04
C SER A 112 0.70 6.56 -1.01
N ALA A 113 -0.45 7.11 -0.59
CA ALA A 113 -0.50 8.18 0.41
C ALA A 113 -0.11 7.69 1.81
N LEU A 114 -0.30 6.40 2.12
CA LEU A 114 0.08 5.81 3.39
C LEU A 114 1.60 5.62 3.57
N GLN A 115 2.37 5.53 2.49
CA GLN A 115 3.80 5.25 2.54
C GLN A 115 4.60 6.21 3.46
N PRO A 116 4.47 7.54 3.36
CA PRO A 116 5.17 8.44 4.27
C PRO A 116 4.70 8.32 5.73
N ALA A 117 3.42 7.99 5.94
CA ALA A 117 2.88 7.77 7.28
C ALA A 117 3.51 6.54 7.94
N VAL A 118 3.59 5.41 7.22
CA VAL A 118 4.31 4.20 7.67
C VAL A 118 5.77 4.51 7.95
N ASN A 119 6.43 5.26 7.06
CA ASN A 119 7.82 5.66 7.25
C ASN A 119 8.00 6.56 8.47
N SER A 120 7.02 7.40 8.83
CA SER A 120 7.13 8.34 9.95
C SER A 120 6.95 7.69 11.33
N LEU A 121 6.44 6.46 11.40
CA LEU A 121 6.23 5.75 12.67
C LEU A 121 7.52 5.60 13.50
N TYR A 122 8.69 5.48 12.85
CA TYR A 122 9.97 5.38 13.58
C TYR A 122 10.23 6.58 14.48
N ARG A 123 9.82 7.79 14.05
CA ARG A 123 10.00 9.02 14.84
C ARG A 123 9.24 8.95 16.16
N GLY A 124 8.03 8.40 16.16
CA GLY A 124 7.27 8.21 17.40
C GLY A 124 7.95 7.29 18.40
N TYR A 125 8.75 6.32 17.94
CA TYR A 125 9.57 5.48 18.81
C TYR A 125 10.83 6.23 19.30
N GLU A 126 11.46 7.02 18.43
CA GLU A 126 12.62 7.86 18.81
C GLU A 126 12.24 8.92 19.85
N ASP A 127 11.07 9.55 19.71
CA ASP A 127 10.53 10.50 20.69
C ASP A 127 10.30 9.85 22.08
N MET A 128 10.07 8.54 22.11
CA MET A 128 9.99 7.75 23.35
C MET A 128 11.36 7.27 23.87
N GLY A 129 12.47 7.75 23.27
CA GLY A 129 13.84 7.39 23.65
C GLY A 129 14.29 6.01 23.16
N VAL A 130 13.55 5.39 22.21
CA VAL A 130 13.92 4.10 21.61
C VAL A 130 14.78 4.34 20.37
N ARG A 131 16.03 3.91 20.39
CA ARG A 131 16.89 3.99 19.19
C ARG A 131 16.34 3.08 18.09
N MET A 132 16.06 3.66 16.94
CA MET A 132 15.53 2.97 15.76
C MET A 132 16.52 3.04 14.61
N HIS A 133 16.71 1.93 13.91
CA HIS A 133 17.50 1.87 12.68
C HIS A 133 16.55 1.86 11.48
N PHE A 134 16.08 3.04 11.08
CA PHE A 134 15.14 3.21 9.96
C PHE A 134 15.58 2.48 8.70
N SER A 135 16.86 2.60 8.32
CA SER A 135 17.42 1.98 7.12
C SER A 135 17.29 0.45 7.12
N LEU A 136 17.51 -0.19 8.28
CA LEU A 136 17.38 -1.66 8.39
C LEU A 136 15.91 -2.09 8.24
N ALA A 137 14.98 -1.42 8.93
CA ALA A 137 13.55 -1.72 8.80
C ALA A 137 13.05 -1.47 7.37
N ARG A 138 13.50 -0.38 6.73
CA ARG A 138 13.19 -0.06 5.34
C ARG A 138 13.75 -1.11 4.37
N GLY A 139 14.95 -1.63 4.68
CA GLY A 139 15.57 -2.75 3.96
C GLY A 139 14.71 -4.03 4.02
N CYS A 140 14.15 -4.37 5.20
CA CYS A 140 13.20 -5.48 5.33
C CYS A 140 11.97 -5.29 4.44
N GLY A 141 11.44 -4.06 4.35
CA GLY A 141 10.35 -3.73 3.44
C GLY A 141 10.71 -3.97 1.96
N SER A 142 11.90 -3.56 1.54
CA SER A 142 12.38 -3.78 0.17
C SER A 142 12.58 -5.26 -0.15
N LEU A 143 13.07 -6.04 0.80
CA LEU A 143 13.18 -7.51 0.65
C LEU A 143 11.80 -8.16 0.54
N ALA A 144 10.85 -7.76 1.38
CA ALA A 144 9.48 -8.25 1.31
C ALA A 144 8.83 -7.90 -0.04
N TYR A 145 8.98 -6.66 -0.52
CA TYR A 145 8.53 -6.25 -1.85
C TYR A 145 9.08 -7.16 -2.95
N SER A 146 10.40 -7.38 -2.94
CA SER A 146 11.06 -8.20 -3.96
C SER A 146 10.62 -9.66 -3.91
N ALA A 147 10.51 -10.24 -2.71
CA ALA A 147 10.09 -11.62 -2.51
C ALA A 147 8.63 -11.83 -2.98
N VAL A 148 7.73 -10.92 -2.59
CA VAL A 148 6.31 -10.99 -2.99
C VAL A 148 6.17 -10.74 -4.49
N SER A 149 6.87 -9.77 -5.08
CA SER A 149 6.84 -9.53 -6.52
C SER A 149 7.32 -10.75 -7.29
N PHE A 150 8.43 -11.36 -6.85
CA PHE A 150 8.93 -12.58 -7.49
C PHE A 150 7.94 -13.74 -7.35
N GLY A 151 7.42 -14.00 -6.15
CA GLY A 151 6.44 -15.06 -5.90
C GLY A 151 5.14 -14.89 -6.70
N ALA A 152 4.60 -13.66 -6.70
CA ALA A 152 3.43 -13.33 -7.49
C ALA A 152 3.69 -13.48 -9.00
N GLY A 153 4.89 -13.11 -9.49
CA GLY A 153 5.29 -13.31 -10.87
C GLY A 153 5.34 -14.78 -11.27
N GLN A 154 5.88 -15.65 -10.41
CA GLN A 154 5.88 -17.09 -10.66
C GLN A 154 4.45 -17.66 -10.67
N LEU A 155 3.61 -17.22 -9.74
CA LEU A 155 2.22 -17.67 -9.65
C LEU A 155 1.42 -17.26 -10.92
N LEU A 156 1.59 -16.02 -11.38
CA LEU A 156 0.91 -15.50 -12.57
C LEU A 156 1.36 -16.17 -13.89
N ARG A 157 2.55 -16.76 -13.92
CA ARG A 157 2.98 -17.58 -15.09
C ARG A 157 2.12 -18.83 -15.28
N HIS A 158 1.52 -19.34 -14.20
CA HIS A 158 0.72 -20.56 -14.18
C HIS A 158 -0.78 -20.31 -14.07
N MET A 159 -1.19 -19.04 -13.81
CA MET A 159 -2.58 -18.66 -13.58
C MET A 159 -2.97 -17.46 -14.45
N SER A 160 -4.27 -17.28 -14.68
CA SER A 160 -4.76 -16.13 -15.45
C SER A 160 -4.57 -14.80 -14.69
N PRO A 161 -4.28 -13.69 -15.40
CA PRO A 161 -4.09 -12.36 -14.76
C PRO A 161 -5.30 -11.86 -13.95
N GLY A 162 -6.48 -12.45 -14.13
CA GLY A 162 -7.69 -12.09 -13.39
C GLY A 162 -7.67 -12.39 -11.90
N LEU A 163 -6.67 -13.15 -11.41
CA LEU A 163 -6.50 -13.50 -9.99
C LEU A 163 -5.67 -12.49 -9.18
N LEU A 164 -5.13 -11.44 -9.81
CA LEU A 164 -4.38 -10.39 -9.09
C LEU A 164 -5.13 -9.78 -7.90
N PRO A 165 -6.45 -9.47 -7.98
CA PRO A 165 -7.17 -8.98 -6.82
C PRO A 165 -7.24 -9.97 -5.66
N VAL A 166 -7.25 -11.28 -5.95
CA VAL A 166 -7.24 -12.33 -4.91
C VAL A 166 -5.91 -12.33 -4.16
N LEU A 167 -4.80 -12.15 -4.89
CA LEU A 167 -3.46 -12.08 -4.30
C LEU A 167 -3.28 -10.85 -3.38
N TYR A 168 -4.07 -9.79 -3.59
CA TYR A 168 -4.05 -8.62 -2.72
C TYR A 168 -4.63 -8.92 -1.32
N PHE A 169 -5.65 -9.78 -1.23
CA PHE A 169 -6.28 -10.12 0.05
C PHE A 169 -5.48 -11.07 0.93
N VAL A 170 -4.54 -11.81 0.37
CA VAL A 170 -3.76 -12.79 1.13
C VAL A 170 -2.84 -12.13 2.18
N PRO A 171 -2.18 -10.97 1.91
CA PRO A 171 -1.33 -10.29 2.88
C PRO A 171 -2.02 -9.20 3.71
N SER A 172 -3.25 -8.80 3.44
CA SER A 172 -3.97 -7.74 4.17
C SER A 172 -4.87 -8.30 5.25
#